data_fded874559b4ff4ddee0adfb79fa0ca7
#
_entry.id   fded874559b4ff4ddee0adfb79fa0ca7
#
_cell.length_a   1.000
_cell.length_b   1.000
_cell.length_c   1.000
_cell.angle_alpha   90.00
_cell.angle_beta   90.00
_cell.angle_gamma   90.00
#
_symmetry.space_group_name_H-M   'P 1'
#
loop_
_entity.id
_entity.type
_entity.pdbx_description
1 polymer ?
#
loop_
_entity_poly.entity_id
_entity_poly.type
_entity_poly.pdbx_seq_one_letter_code
_entity_poly.pdbx_strand_id
1 'polypeptide(L)' 'GCLVKLWTKESNWRWNADNPSSSAYGIPQALPGSKMASAGSDWRTNPATQIKWGLGYIASRYGSPCSAWSHSVAHNWY' A
#
# COMPACT_ATOMS: atom_id res chain seq x y z
N GLY A 1 -13.14 0.09 8.51
CA GLY A 1 -12.02 0.40 9.38
C GLY A 1 -10.96 1.26 8.73
N CYS A 2 -9.90 1.47 9.46
CA CYS A 2 -8.80 2.35 9.01
C CYS A 2 -8.12 1.85 7.75
N LEU A 3 -7.92 0.54 7.61
CA LEU A 3 -7.28 -0.03 6.43
C LEU A 3 -8.10 0.21 5.17
N VAL A 4 -9.41 0.05 5.26
CA VAL A 4 -10.30 0.31 4.13
C VAL A 4 -10.19 1.77 3.70
N LYS A 5 -10.22 2.70 4.64
CA LYS A 5 -10.08 4.13 4.35
C LYS A 5 -8.73 4.43 3.69
N LEU A 6 -7.67 3.87 4.23
CA LEU A 6 -6.31 4.13 3.75
C LEU A 6 -6.15 3.67 2.30
N TRP A 7 -6.47 2.42 2.00
CA TRP A 7 -6.24 1.87 0.67
C TRP A 7 -7.30 2.30 -0.34
N THR A 8 -8.48 2.73 0.10
CA THR A 8 -9.43 3.41 -0.77
C THR A 8 -8.84 4.73 -1.25
N LYS A 9 -8.21 5.49 -0.34
CA LYS A 9 -7.54 6.74 -0.68
C LYS A 9 -6.34 6.50 -1.61
N GLU A 10 -5.53 5.46 -1.35
CA GLU A 10 -4.30 5.22 -2.11
C GLU A 10 -4.56 4.74 -3.53
N SER A 11 -5.43 3.77 -3.70
CA SER A 11 -5.58 3.08 -4.99
C SER A 11 -7.02 2.72 -5.33
N ASN A 12 -7.96 2.97 -4.42
CA ASN A 12 -9.33 2.47 -4.51
C ASN A 12 -9.33 0.93 -4.65
N TRP A 13 -8.37 0.27 -3.96
CA TRP A 13 -8.20 -1.19 -3.96
C TRP A 13 -7.86 -1.79 -5.32
N ARG A 14 -7.36 -0.99 -6.25
CA ARG A 14 -6.99 -1.50 -7.57
C ARG A 14 -5.57 -2.04 -7.55
N TRP A 15 -5.42 -3.34 -7.84
CA TRP A 15 -4.11 -3.99 -7.84
C TRP A 15 -3.18 -3.44 -8.93
N ASN A 16 -3.73 -2.90 -10.01
CA ASN A 16 -2.96 -2.33 -11.12
C ASN A 16 -2.89 -0.80 -11.09
N ALA A 17 -3.20 -0.19 -9.94
CA ALA A 17 -3.08 1.26 -9.81
C ALA A 17 -1.61 1.67 -9.95
N ASP A 18 -1.32 2.43 -10.98
CA ASP A 18 0.04 2.85 -11.34
C ASP A 18 0.06 4.36 -11.43
N ASN A 19 0.84 5.00 -10.55
CA ASN A 19 0.91 6.46 -10.53
C ASN A 19 1.86 6.93 -11.64
N PRO A 20 1.36 7.69 -12.64
CA PRO A 20 2.19 8.09 -13.77
C PRO A 20 3.30 9.08 -13.42
N SER A 21 3.19 9.78 -12.28
CA SER A 21 4.20 10.77 -11.87
C SER A 21 5.17 10.22 -10.83
N SER A 22 5.06 8.94 -10.46
CA SER A 22 5.97 8.30 -9.52
C SER A 22 6.02 6.81 -9.84
N SER A 23 6.81 6.03 -9.08
CA SER A 23 6.86 4.57 -9.24
C SER A 23 5.97 3.85 -8.22
N ALA A 24 5.01 4.54 -7.60
CA ALA A 24 4.06 3.92 -6.71
C ALA A 24 3.13 2.98 -7.47
N TYR A 25 2.88 1.78 -6.92
CA TYR A 25 2.12 0.75 -7.61
C TYR A 25 1.29 -0.09 -6.67
N GLY A 26 0.12 -0.51 -7.16
CA GLY A 26 -0.73 -1.51 -6.53
C GLY A 26 -1.61 -0.97 -5.41
N ILE A 27 -2.28 -1.89 -4.71
CA ILE A 27 -3.23 -1.55 -3.66
C ILE A 27 -2.62 -0.65 -2.59
N PRO A 28 -1.43 -0.97 -2.03
CA PRO A 28 -0.84 -0.11 -1.00
C PRO A 28 -0.07 1.08 -1.56
N GLN A 29 0.09 1.19 -2.86
CA GLN A 29 0.90 2.22 -3.52
C GLN A 29 2.34 2.20 -3.00
N ALA A 30 2.95 1.02 -3.05
CA ALA A 30 4.37 0.84 -2.68
C ALA A 30 5.26 1.69 -3.60
N LEU A 31 6.24 2.36 -3.03
CA LEU A 31 7.11 3.28 -3.75
C LEU A 31 8.58 2.91 -3.53
N PRO A 32 9.28 2.33 -4.49
CA PRO A 32 8.77 1.82 -5.75
C PRO A 32 7.95 0.54 -5.56
N GLY A 33 7.10 0.22 -6.54
CA GLY A 33 6.28 -1.00 -6.48
C GLY A 33 7.09 -2.27 -6.28
N SER A 34 8.31 -2.31 -6.80
CA SER A 34 9.20 -3.47 -6.70
C SER A 34 9.55 -3.86 -5.25
N LYS A 35 9.35 -2.99 -4.27
CA LYS A 35 9.49 -3.36 -2.85
C LYS A 35 8.59 -4.53 -2.48
N MET A 36 7.46 -4.68 -3.15
CA MET A 36 6.52 -5.77 -2.89
C MET A 36 7.05 -7.14 -3.30
N ALA A 37 8.16 -7.18 -4.04
CA ALA A 37 8.79 -8.45 -4.41
C ALA A 37 9.23 -9.27 -3.19
N SER A 38 9.48 -8.63 -2.06
CA SER A 38 9.81 -9.32 -0.81
C SER A 38 8.65 -10.18 -0.28
N ALA A 39 7.42 -9.89 -0.68
CA ALA A 39 6.25 -10.67 -0.28
C ALA A 39 5.91 -11.78 -1.28
N GLY A 40 6.40 -11.67 -2.53
CA GLY A 40 6.17 -12.66 -3.55
C GLY A 40 6.56 -12.14 -4.92
N SER A 41 7.05 -13.03 -5.79
CA SER A 41 7.50 -12.64 -7.14
C SER A 41 6.33 -12.19 -8.04
N ASP A 42 5.11 -12.57 -7.69
CA ASP A 42 3.88 -12.23 -8.42
C ASP A 42 3.25 -10.90 -7.97
N TRP A 43 3.99 -10.08 -7.27
CA TRP A 43 3.47 -8.83 -6.67
C TRP A 43 2.80 -7.89 -7.67
N ARG A 44 3.22 -7.93 -8.93
CA ARG A 44 2.71 -7.01 -9.95
C ARG A 44 1.26 -7.29 -10.32
N THR A 45 0.82 -8.55 -10.19
CA THR A 45 -0.50 -8.98 -10.68
C THR A 45 -1.36 -9.65 -9.62
N ASN A 46 -0.81 -9.98 -8.45
CA ASN A 46 -1.56 -10.70 -7.42
C ASN A 46 -1.95 -9.77 -6.27
N PRO A 47 -3.26 -9.46 -6.14
CA PRO A 47 -3.73 -8.61 -5.04
C PRO A 47 -3.37 -9.14 -3.65
N ALA A 48 -3.42 -10.47 -3.48
CA ALA A 48 -3.11 -11.07 -2.18
C ALA A 48 -1.67 -10.81 -1.76
N THR A 49 -0.72 -10.88 -2.70
CA THR A 49 0.69 -10.58 -2.44
C THR A 49 0.87 -9.10 -2.07
N GLN A 50 0.17 -8.21 -2.75
CA GLN A 50 0.21 -6.78 -2.46
C GLN A 50 -0.35 -6.47 -1.07
N ILE A 51 -1.45 -7.10 -0.71
CA ILE A 51 -2.08 -6.93 0.60
C ILE A 51 -1.12 -7.43 1.69
N LYS A 52 -0.52 -8.59 1.48
CA LYS A 52 0.44 -9.16 2.43
C LYS A 52 1.61 -8.20 2.67
N TRP A 53 2.18 -7.65 1.61
CA TRP A 53 3.26 -6.68 1.75
C TRP A 53 2.80 -5.43 2.50
N GLY A 54 1.63 -4.91 2.14
CA GLY A 54 1.10 -3.70 2.74
C GLY A 54 0.82 -3.85 4.22
N LEU A 55 0.27 -4.99 4.63
CA LEU A 55 0.02 -5.26 6.06
C LEU A 55 1.34 -5.32 6.84
N GLY A 56 2.36 -5.97 6.27
CA GLY A 56 3.69 -6.03 6.89
C GLY A 56 4.34 -4.66 7.00
N TYR A 57 4.23 -3.86 5.95
CA TYR A 57 4.73 -2.50 5.93
C TYR A 57 4.09 -1.64 7.03
N ILE A 58 2.77 -1.68 7.12
CA ILE A 58 2.01 -0.92 8.12
C ILE A 58 2.39 -1.36 9.53
N ALA A 59 2.46 -2.67 9.78
CA ALA A 59 2.80 -3.20 11.09
C ALA A 59 4.21 -2.77 11.51
N SER A 60 5.16 -2.85 10.57
CA SER A 60 6.56 -2.51 10.84
C SER A 60 6.77 -1.01 11.06
N ARG A 61 6.11 -0.18 10.25
CA ARG A 61 6.37 1.26 10.24
C ARG A 61 5.45 2.06 11.16
N TYR A 62 4.20 1.64 11.29
CA TYR A 62 3.19 2.40 12.04
C TYR A 62 2.58 1.64 13.20
N GLY A 63 2.72 0.35 13.25
CA GLY A 63 2.16 -0.50 14.29
C GLY A 63 0.71 -0.91 14.04
N SER A 64 -0.10 -0.06 13.43
CA SER A 64 -1.52 -0.37 13.17
C SER A 64 -2.02 0.38 11.94
N PRO A 65 -3.09 -0.14 11.28
CA PRO A 65 -3.72 0.58 10.16
C PRO A 65 -4.24 1.97 10.55
N CYS A 66 -4.75 2.14 11.76
CA CYS A 66 -5.25 3.45 12.20
C CYS A 66 -4.13 4.47 12.35
N SER A 67 -2.96 4.04 12.81
CA SER A 67 -1.79 4.93 12.89
C SER A 67 -1.34 5.35 11.49
N ALA A 68 -1.32 4.41 10.55
CA ALA A 68 -0.98 4.72 9.15
C ALA A 68 -2.02 5.66 8.53
N TRP A 69 -3.29 5.43 8.81
CA TRP A 69 -4.37 6.29 8.32
C TRP A 69 -4.23 7.72 8.85
N SER A 70 -3.97 7.87 10.14
CA SER A 70 -3.76 9.19 10.75
C SER A 70 -2.59 9.92 10.11
N HIS A 71 -1.49 9.21 9.84
CA HIS A 71 -0.33 9.79 9.17
C HIS A 71 -0.70 10.24 7.75
N SER A 72 -1.43 9.41 7.00
CA SER A 72 -1.85 9.72 5.64
C SER A 72 -2.76 10.94 5.58
N VAL A 73 -3.69 11.07 6.52
CA VAL A 73 -4.58 12.23 6.59
C VAL A 73 -3.78 13.51 6.84
N ALA A 74 -2.79 13.44 7.72
CA ALA A 74 -1.99 14.61 8.10
C ALA A 74 -0.99 15.02 7.01
N HIS A 75 -0.44 14.06 6.26
CA HIS A 75 0.71 14.28 5.37
C HIS A 75 0.47 13.92 3.90
N ASN A 76 -0.64 13.28 3.55
CA ASN A 76 -0.97 12.77 2.20
C ASN A 76 -0.02 11.68 1.69
N TRP A 77 0.66 10.96 2.61
CA TRP A 77 1.47 9.77 2.28
C TRP A 77 1.61 8.92 3.54
N TYR A 78 2.07 7.72 3.35
CA TYR A 78 2.41 6.85 4.50
C TYR A 78 3.53 5.83 4.13
#